data_2c82522aeeec6985f75bc7dbc91d7539
#
_entry.id   2c82522aeeec6985f75bc7dbc91d7539
#
_cell.length_a   1.000
_cell.length_b   1.000
_cell.length_c   1.000
_cell.angle_alpha   90.00
_cell.angle_beta   90.00
_cell.angle_gamma   90.00
#
_symmetry.space_group_name_H-M   'P 1'
#
loop_
_entity.id
_entity.type
_entity.pdbx_description
1 polymer ?
#
loop_
_entity_poly.entity_id
_entity_poly.type
_entity_poly.pdbx_seq_one_letter_code
_entity_poly.pdbx_strand_id
1 'polypeptide(L)'
;STPIARYIYTTGTSTGKRVQALGGAKNHMVIMPDADLDMATNALMGAAFGSAGERCMAISVAVPVTDKVADALVEKLVPKIEALKIGPSVDPSAEMGPLITSEHLNKVTGYIDEGVNEGAKLVVDGRNTKPSMQGYENGYFIGGSLFDNVTKDMSIYKNEIFGPVLSVVRAQDYNSAVDLI
;
A
#
# COMPACT_ATOMS: atom_id res chain seq x y z
N SER A 1 4.96 -11.68 -8.35
CA SER A 1 5.05 -10.60 -9.36
C SER A 1 4.70 -11.11 -10.75
N THR A 2 4.25 -10.25 -11.65
CA THR A 2 3.87 -10.61 -13.03
C THR A 2 4.99 -11.29 -13.81
N PRO A 3 6.27 -10.85 -13.77
CA PRO A 3 7.36 -11.55 -14.46
C PRO A 3 7.56 -13.00 -13.99
N ILE A 4 7.48 -13.22 -12.68
CA ILE A 4 7.63 -14.58 -12.11
C ILE A 4 6.42 -15.46 -12.44
N ALA A 5 5.21 -14.92 -12.36
CA ALA A 5 4.00 -15.64 -12.76
C ALA A 5 4.08 -16.09 -14.23
N ARG A 6 4.55 -15.21 -15.11
CA ARG A 6 4.77 -15.52 -16.53
C ARG A 6 5.84 -16.62 -16.73
N TYR A 7 6.96 -16.52 -16.00
CA TYR A 7 8.00 -17.56 -16.06
C TYR A 7 7.47 -18.93 -15.63
N ILE A 8 6.76 -18.99 -14.49
CA ILE A 8 6.14 -20.22 -13.97
C ILE A 8 5.16 -20.81 -15.01
N TYR A 9 4.29 -19.96 -15.56
CA TYR A 9 3.31 -20.37 -16.56
C TYR A 9 3.98 -20.96 -17.80
N THR A 10 4.93 -20.24 -18.38
CA THR A 10 5.64 -20.66 -19.61
C THR A 10 6.40 -21.96 -19.38
N THR A 11 7.15 -22.06 -18.28
CA THR A 11 7.94 -23.26 -17.97
C THR A 11 7.06 -24.47 -17.71
N GLY A 12 5.98 -24.31 -16.95
CA GLY A 12 5.07 -25.40 -16.64
C GLY A 12 4.30 -25.90 -17.87
N THR A 13 3.76 -24.98 -18.67
CA THR A 13 3.00 -25.36 -19.90
C THR A 13 3.90 -25.98 -20.97
N SER A 14 5.15 -25.56 -21.11
CA SER A 14 6.11 -26.15 -22.05
C SER A 14 6.43 -27.63 -21.76
N THR A 15 6.16 -28.07 -20.52
CA THR A 15 6.31 -29.49 -20.11
C THR A 15 4.97 -30.22 -20.04
N GLY A 16 3.92 -29.72 -20.69
CA GLY A 16 2.60 -30.36 -20.78
C GLY A 16 1.75 -30.29 -19.51
N LYS A 17 2.12 -29.45 -18.51
CA LYS A 17 1.35 -29.26 -17.28
C LYS A 17 0.26 -28.22 -17.46
N ARG A 18 -0.83 -28.36 -16.69
CA ARG A 18 -1.77 -27.26 -16.47
C ARG A 18 -1.21 -26.35 -15.41
N VAL A 19 -1.15 -25.05 -15.70
CA VAL A 19 -0.59 -24.06 -14.79
C VAL A 19 -1.54 -22.87 -14.65
N GLN A 20 -1.79 -22.48 -13.42
CA GLN A 20 -2.38 -21.19 -13.08
C GLN A 20 -1.35 -20.42 -12.25
N ALA A 21 -0.90 -19.27 -12.75
CA ALA A 21 0.06 -18.42 -12.09
C ALA A 21 -0.49 -16.99 -12.07
N LEU A 22 -0.62 -16.40 -10.89
CA LEU A 22 -1.24 -15.11 -10.65
C LEU A 22 -0.19 -14.12 -10.15
N GLY A 23 -0.36 -12.84 -10.52
CA GLY A 23 0.52 -11.76 -10.08
C GLY A 23 -0.05 -10.40 -10.47
N GLY A 24 0.49 -9.33 -9.87
CA GLY A 24 0.06 -7.96 -10.14
C GLY A 24 -1.23 -7.60 -9.41
N ALA A 25 -1.36 -7.93 -8.13
CA ALA A 25 -2.53 -7.60 -7.34
C ALA A 25 -2.66 -6.09 -7.07
N LYS A 26 -3.91 -5.60 -7.01
CA LYS A 26 -4.27 -4.27 -6.53
C LYS A 26 -5.54 -4.39 -5.71
N ASN A 27 -5.40 -4.57 -4.39
CA ASN A 27 -6.54 -4.87 -3.53
C ASN A 27 -7.18 -3.59 -3.02
N HIS A 28 -8.51 -3.55 -3.10
CA HIS A 28 -9.33 -2.42 -2.72
C HIS A 28 -10.10 -2.70 -1.43
N MET A 29 -10.27 -1.66 -0.61
CA MET A 29 -11.25 -1.66 0.50
C MET A 29 -12.23 -0.52 0.25
N VAL A 30 -13.50 -0.86 0.02
CA VAL A 30 -14.58 0.14 -0.10
C VAL A 30 -15.11 0.47 1.30
N ILE A 31 -15.18 1.76 1.63
CA ILE A 31 -15.68 2.25 2.91
C ILE A 31 -16.98 3.01 2.67
N MET A 32 -18.10 2.42 3.10
CA MET A 32 -19.42 2.98 2.94
C MET A 32 -19.71 4.09 3.95
N PRO A 33 -20.68 5.01 3.69
CA PRO A 33 -20.98 6.13 4.58
C PRO A 33 -21.49 5.74 5.98
N ASP A 34 -22.02 4.55 6.12
CA ASP A 34 -22.52 3.98 7.38
C ASP A 34 -21.48 3.07 8.08
N ALA A 35 -20.25 2.97 7.54
CA ALA A 35 -19.19 2.19 8.15
C ALA A 35 -18.72 2.79 9.49
N ASP A 36 -18.33 1.94 10.42
CA ASP A 36 -17.56 2.35 11.59
C ASP A 36 -16.14 2.75 11.13
N LEU A 37 -15.88 4.06 11.11
CA LEU A 37 -14.60 4.59 10.63
C LEU A 37 -13.41 4.26 11.55
N ASP A 38 -13.62 4.04 12.83
CA ASP A 38 -12.54 3.63 13.73
C ASP A 38 -12.14 2.17 13.45
N MET A 39 -13.12 1.30 13.25
CA MET A 39 -12.88 -0.08 12.82
C MET A 39 -12.21 -0.12 11.44
N ALA A 40 -12.73 0.63 10.46
CA ALA A 40 -12.17 0.69 9.10
C ALA A 40 -10.74 1.20 9.08
N THR A 41 -10.43 2.25 9.86
CA THR A 41 -9.08 2.81 9.99
C THR A 41 -8.12 1.77 10.59
N ASN A 42 -8.51 1.09 11.68
CA ASN A 42 -7.68 0.06 12.32
C ASN A 42 -7.44 -1.12 11.37
N ALA A 43 -8.46 -1.55 10.63
CA ALA A 43 -8.33 -2.61 9.63
C ALA A 43 -7.38 -2.21 8.50
N LEU A 44 -7.46 -0.96 8.00
CA LEU A 44 -6.54 -0.44 6.99
C LEU A 44 -5.11 -0.38 7.48
N MET A 45 -4.85 0.06 8.73
CA MET A 45 -3.50 0.06 9.30
C MET A 45 -2.87 -1.33 9.24
N GLY A 46 -3.57 -2.36 9.70
CA GLY A 46 -3.07 -3.74 9.66
C GLY A 46 -2.97 -4.32 8.24
N ALA A 47 -3.95 -4.01 7.38
CA ALA A 47 -4.03 -4.58 6.04
C ALA A 47 -3.10 -3.91 5.03
N ALA A 48 -2.84 -2.60 5.15
CA ALA A 48 -1.98 -1.87 4.23
C ALA A 48 -0.50 -1.89 4.66
N PHE A 49 -0.22 -1.74 5.95
CA PHE A 49 1.14 -1.56 6.46
C PHE A 49 1.72 -2.82 7.12
N GLY A 50 0.91 -3.79 7.49
CA GLY A 50 1.40 -5.07 8.02
C GLY A 50 2.39 -5.73 7.06
N SER A 51 3.52 -6.24 7.57
CA SER A 51 4.66 -6.76 6.79
C SER A 51 5.18 -5.75 5.75
N ALA A 52 5.18 -4.46 6.08
CA ALA A 52 5.59 -3.36 5.19
C ALA A 52 4.84 -3.34 3.83
N GLY A 53 3.58 -3.80 3.81
CA GLY A 53 2.78 -3.91 2.59
C GLY A 53 3.24 -5.01 1.62
N GLU A 54 4.22 -5.83 1.99
CA GLU A 54 4.77 -6.91 1.16
C GLU A 54 3.96 -8.20 1.30
N ARG A 55 2.65 -8.11 1.05
CA ARG A 55 1.72 -9.25 1.05
C ARG A 55 0.83 -9.20 -0.18
N CYS A 56 0.58 -10.34 -0.80
CA CYS A 56 -0.32 -10.46 -1.97
C CYS A 56 -1.75 -9.96 -1.67
N MET A 57 -2.16 -10.01 -0.40
CA MET A 57 -3.48 -9.59 0.07
C MET A 57 -3.46 -8.24 0.81
N ALA A 58 -2.34 -7.51 0.80
CA ALA A 58 -2.29 -6.18 1.40
C ALA A 58 -3.25 -5.23 0.67
N ILE A 59 -4.00 -4.44 1.43
CA ILE A 59 -4.85 -3.39 0.86
C ILE A 59 -3.96 -2.24 0.41
N SER A 60 -3.98 -1.93 -0.88
CA SER A 60 -3.20 -0.85 -1.47
C SER A 60 -4.06 0.35 -1.89
N VAL A 61 -5.39 0.16 -1.97
CA VAL A 61 -6.35 1.21 -2.33
C VAL A 61 -7.51 1.23 -1.33
N ALA A 62 -7.73 2.37 -0.69
CA ALA A 62 -8.93 2.67 0.06
C ALA A 62 -9.89 3.48 -0.82
N VAL A 63 -11.15 3.04 -0.91
CA VAL A 63 -12.20 3.68 -1.71
C VAL A 63 -13.31 4.17 -0.78
N PRO A 64 -13.14 5.34 -0.12
CA PRO A 64 -14.22 5.94 0.65
C PRO A 64 -15.32 6.47 -0.28
N VAL A 65 -16.56 6.14 0.06
CA VAL A 65 -17.74 6.61 -0.66
C VAL A 65 -18.20 7.93 -0.06
N THR A 66 -18.16 8.98 -0.84
CA THR A 66 -18.35 10.40 -0.58
C THR A 66 -17.10 11.12 -0.02
N ASP A 67 -16.97 12.39 -0.35
CA ASP A 67 -15.87 13.24 0.16
C ASP A 67 -15.87 13.36 1.68
N LYS A 68 -17.04 13.40 2.31
CA LYS A 68 -17.17 13.45 3.77
C LYS A 68 -16.52 12.24 4.45
N VAL A 69 -16.74 11.04 3.88
CA VAL A 69 -16.11 9.81 4.40
C VAL A 69 -14.61 9.82 4.14
N ALA A 70 -14.20 10.28 2.96
CA ALA A 70 -12.78 10.38 2.60
C ALA A 70 -12.02 11.32 3.56
N ASP A 71 -12.54 12.52 3.80
CA ASP A 71 -11.91 13.49 4.69
C ASP A 71 -11.78 12.94 6.12
N ALA A 72 -12.85 12.36 6.66
CA ALA A 72 -12.84 11.77 7.99
C ALA A 72 -11.90 10.55 8.10
N LEU A 73 -11.81 9.73 7.05
CA LEU A 73 -10.89 8.59 6.98
C LEU A 73 -9.43 9.05 6.98
N VAL A 74 -9.09 10.03 6.12
CA VAL A 74 -7.74 10.59 6.01
C VAL A 74 -7.33 11.24 7.35
N GLU A 75 -8.21 12.03 7.97
CA GLU A 75 -7.97 12.64 9.29
C GLU A 75 -7.62 11.60 10.35
N LYS A 76 -8.28 10.43 10.34
CA LYS A 76 -8.00 9.35 11.29
C LYS A 76 -6.74 8.53 10.95
N LEU A 77 -6.42 8.37 9.67
CA LEU A 77 -5.25 7.60 9.22
C LEU A 77 -3.93 8.31 9.48
N VAL A 78 -3.86 9.63 9.21
CA VAL A 78 -2.62 10.40 9.30
C VAL A 78 -1.89 10.18 10.64
N PRO A 79 -2.49 10.46 11.82
CA PRO A 79 -1.77 10.32 13.08
C PRO A 79 -1.34 8.88 13.38
N LYS A 80 -2.08 7.87 12.88
CA LYS A 80 -1.72 6.46 13.08
C LYS A 80 -0.54 6.04 12.21
N ILE A 81 -0.48 6.51 10.97
CA ILE A 81 0.63 6.23 10.06
C ILE A 81 1.90 6.91 10.54
N GLU A 82 1.80 8.17 10.97
CA GLU A 82 2.94 8.93 11.52
C GLU A 82 3.48 8.34 12.84
N ALA A 83 2.60 7.76 13.66
CA ALA A 83 2.98 7.13 14.92
C ALA A 83 3.55 5.72 14.75
N LEU A 84 3.48 5.12 13.54
CA LEU A 84 3.90 3.75 13.30
C LEU A 84 5.41 3.57 13.56
N LYS A 85 5.75 2.68 14.47
CA LYS A 85 7.15 2.41 14.85
C LYS A 85 7.79 1.44 13.86
N ILE A 86 8.78 1.94 13.13
CA ILE A 86 9.52 1.18 12.13
C ILE A 86 10.82 0.69 12.75
N GLY A 87 11.11 -0.61 12.68
CA GLY A 87 12.33 -1.12 13.28
C GLY A 87 12.62 -2.57 12.95
N PRO A 88 13.79 -3.08 13.39
CA PRO A 88 14.17 -4.47 13.19
C PRO A 88 13.31 -5.39 14.06
N SER A 89 13.18 -6.67 13.66
CA SER A 89 12.37 -7.67 14.38
C SER A 89 12.85 -7.98 15.81
N VAL A 90 14.05 -7.59 16.15
CA VAL A 90 14.61 -7.72 17.52
C VAL A 90 14.14 -6.59 18.44
N ASP A 91 13.57 -5.53 17.93
CA ASP A 91 12.93 -4.46 18.70
C ASP A 91 11.48 -4.85 19.00
N PRO A 92 11.12 -5.16 20.26
CA PRO A 92 9.76 -5.56 20.62
C PRO A 92 8.74 -4.43 20.48
N SER A 93 9.18 -3.19 20.31
CA SER A 93 8.32 -2.04 20.09
C SER A 93 8.05 -1.76 18.60
N ALA A 94 8.80 -2.39 17.69
CA ALA A 94 8.60 -2.20 16.26
C ALA A 94 7.28 -2.85 15.79
N GLU A 95 6.52 -2.09 15.01
CA GLU A 95 5.23 -2.50 14.44
C GLU A 95 5.33 -2.86 12.96
N MET A 96 6.35 -2.30 12.28
CA MET A 96 6.63 -2.59 10.87
C MET A 96 8.14 -2.76 10.66
N GLY A 97 8.52 -3.81 9.94
CA GLY A 97 9.91 -4.14 9.61
C GLY A 97 10.42 -3.45 8.33
N PRO A 98 11.66 -3.77 7.92
CA PRO A 98 12.24 -3.27 6.67
C PRO A 98 11.65 -3.96 5.44
N LEU A 99 11.86 -3.38 4.26
CA LEU A 99 11.73 -4.05 2.97
C LEU A 99 12.84 -5.09 2.77
N ILE A 100 12.68 -5.97 1.77
CA ILE A 100 13.57 -7.13 1.58
C ILE A 100 14.91 -6.75 0.96
N THR A 101 14.94 -5.84 -0.03
CA THR A 101 16.16 -5.47 -0.76
C THR A 101 16.25 -3.96 -1.01
N SER A 102 17.46 -3.49 -1.32
CA SER A 102 17.70 -2.09 -1.71
C SER A 102 17.00 -1.74 -3.03
N GLU A 103 16.97 -2.67 -3.98
CA GLU A 103 16.29 -2.49 -5.26
C GLU A 103 14.80 -2.28 -5.04
N HIS A 104 14.22 -3.02 -4.09
CA HIS A 104 12.80 -2.88 -3.76
C HIS A 104 12.52 -1.55 -3.03
N LEU A 105 13.39 -1.13 -2.11
CA LEU A 105 13.31 0.19 -1.48
C LEU A 105 13.33 1.30 -2.55
N ASN A 106 14.25 1.23 -3.50
CA ASN A 106 14.33 2.18 -4.61
C ASN A 106 13.06 2.17 -5.47
N LYS A 107 12.51 0.99 -5.75
CA LYS A 107 11.24 0.84 -6.48
C LYS A 107 10.09 1.53 -5.75
N VAL A 108 9.93 1.27 -4.45
CA VAL A 108 8.86 1.86 -3.63
C VAL A 108 9.00 3.38 -3.57
N THR A 109 10.22 3.88 -3.34
CA THR A 109 10.53 5.33 -3.35
C THR A 109 10.20 5.96 -4.70
N GLY A 110 10.57 5.29 -5.80
CA GLY A 110 10.25 5.75 -7.15
C GLY A 110 8.75 5.89 -7.40
N TYR A 111 7.94 4.94 -6.92
CA TYR A 111 6.47 5.05 -7.02
C TYR A 111 5.92 6.22 -6.20
N ILE A 112 6.50 6.53 -5.03
CA ILE A 112 6.09 7.71 -4.27
C ILE A 112 6.39 8.98 -5.06
N ASP A 113 7.57 9.08 -5.69
CA ASP A 113 7.94 10.19 -6.55
C ASP A 113 6.99 10.31 -7.77
N GLU A 114 6.69 9.18 -8.42
CA GLU A 114 5.74 9.13 -9.55
C GLU A 114 4.35 9.63 -9.14
N GLY A 115 3.82 9.17 -8.00
CA GLY A 115 2.53 9.61 -7.50
C GLY A 115 2.44 11.12 -7.28
N VAL A 116 3.49 11.73 -6.73
CA VAL A 116 3.60 13.19 -6.59
C VAL A 116 3.65 13.87 -7.96
N ASN A 117 4.46 13.36 -8.88
CA ASN A 117 4.62 13.94 -10.22
C ASN A 117 3.34 13.83 -11.06
N GLU A 118 2.54 12.79 -10.86
CA GLU A 118 1.23 12.59 -11.51
C GLU A 118 0.11 13.44 -10.89
N GLY A 119 0.39 14.15 -9.78
CA GLY A 119 -0.52 15.09 -9.14
C GLY A 119 -1.35 14.51 -7.99
N ALA A 120 -1.06 13.32 -7.51
CA ALA A 120 -1.66 12.81 -6.28
C ALA A 120 -1.16 13.62 -5.08
N LYS A 121 -2.04 13.82 -4.08
CA LYS A 121 -1.70 14.53 -2.86
C LYS A 121 -0.99 13.59 -1.88
N LEU A 122 0.31 13.72 -1.72
CA LEU A 122 1.07 13.02 -0.68
C LEU A 122 0.73 13.63 0.68
N VAL A 123 -0.03 12.90 1.51
CA VAL A 123 -0.51 13.35 2.81
C VAL A 123 0.46 12.98 3.93
N VAL A 124 1.01 11.75 3.88
CA VAL A 124 2.08 11.29 4.74
C VAL A 124 3.21 10.76 3.88
N ASP A 125 4.43 11.19 4.14
CA ASP A 125 5.64 10.78 3.43
C ASP A 125 6.54 9.92 4.32
N GLY A 126 6.58 8.62 4.04
CA GLY A 126 7.37 7.66 4.80
C GLY A 126 8.85 7.57 4.42
N ARG A 127 9.31 8.27 3.36
CA ARG A 127 10.68 8.13 2.81
C ARG A 127 11.80 8.50 3.79
N ASN A 128 11.53 9.43 4.70
CA ASN A 128 12.51 9.92 5.65
C ASN A 128 12.42 9.26 7.04
N THR A 129 11.58 8.24 7.19
CA THR A 129 11.43 7.53 8.45
C THR A 129 12.68 6.72 8.75
N LYS A 130 13.16 6.83 10.00
CA LYS A 130 14.32 6.08 10.47
C LYS A 130 13.90 4.93 11.38
N PRO A 131 14.70 3.86 11.45
CA PRO A 131 14.40 2.76 12.35
C PRO A 131 14.44 3.22 13.81
N SER A 132 13.59 2.61 14.64
CA SER A 132 13.45 2.87 16.07
C SER A 132 14.70 2.53 16.87
N MET A 133 15.54 1.64 16.36
CA MET A 133 16.73 1.13 17.04
C MET A 133 18.00 1.62 16.35
N GLN A 134 18.95 2.15 17.16
CA GLN A 134 20.26 2.59 16.70
C GLN A 134 21.10 1.40 16.17
N GLY A 135 21.90 1.65 15.14
CA GLY A 135 22.76 0.64 14.50
C GLY A 135 22.10 -0.09 13.33
N TYR A 136 20.84 0.22 13.02
CA TYR A 136 20.08 -0.37 11.91
C TYR A 136 19.82 0.60 10.76
N GLU A 137 20.46 1.77 10.75
CA GLU A 137 20.24 2.87 9.81
C GLU A 137 20.53 2.48 8.35
N ASN A 138 21.37 1.47 8.13
CA ASN A 138 21.71 0.94 6.80
C ASN A 138 20.72 -0.14 6.31
N GLY A 139 19.68 -0.46 7.08
CA GLY A 139 18.62 -1.38 6.66
C GLY A 139 17.67 -0.71 5.66
N TYR A 140 16.86 -1.51 4.99
CA TYR A 140 15.93 -1.05 3.94
C TYR A 140 14.60 -0.56 4.55
N PHE A 141 14.70 0.35 5.53
CA PHE A 141 13.54 0.88 6.25
C PHE A 141 12.90 2.02 5.49
N ILE A 142 11.57 2.02 5.48
CA ILE A 142 10.71 3.09 4.96
C ILE A 142 9.43 3.10 5.78
N GLY A 143 8.92 4.28 6.09
CA GLY A 143 7.66 4.45 6.80
C GLY A 143 6.43 4.26 5.90
N GLY A 144 5.26 4.31 6.50
CA GLY A 144 4.00 4.32 5.76
C GLY A 144 3.82 5.62 4.98
N SER A 145 3.41 5.52 3.72
CA SER A 145 3.02 6.67 2.90
C SER A 145 1.54 6.63 2.58
N LEU A 146 0.90 7.80 2.62
CA LEU A 146 -0.52 7.97 2.32
C LEU A 146 -0.69 8.98 1.20
N PHE A 147 -1.35 8.57 0.13
CA PHE A 147 -1.79 9.44 -0.94
C PHE A 147 -3.30 9.65 -0.90
N ASP A 148 -3.74 10.88 -1.13
CA ASP A 148 -5.14 11.25 -1.38
C ASP A 148 -5.31 11.79 -2.80
N ASN A 149 -6.55 11.83 -3.27
CA ASN A 149 -6.91 12.28 -4.62
C ASN A 149 -6.21 11.47 -5.73
N VAL A 150 -5.97 10.19 -5.48
CA VAL A 150 -5.43 9.29 -6.49
C VAL A 150 -6.53 8.97 -7.51
N THR A 151 -6.17 8.96 -8.79
CA THR A 151 -7.07 8.58 -9.88
C THR A 151 -6.68 7.23 -10.48
N LYS A 152 -7.65 6.58 -11.15
CA LYS A 152 -7.44 5.27 -11.81
C LYS A 152 -6.36 5.30 -12.92
N ASP A 153 -5.98 6.49 -13.40
CA ASP A 153 -5.02 6.63 -14.49
C ASP A 153 -3.57 6.74 -14.01
N MET A 154 -3.36 6.99 -12.73
CA MET A 154 -2.04 7.13 -12.12
C MET A 154 -1.31 5.79 -12.00
N SER A 155 0.02 5.82 -12.08
CA SER A 155 0.89 4.64 -11.98
C SER A 155 0.76 3.96 -10.62
N ILE A 156 0.67 4.75 -9.53
CA ILE A 156 0.50 4.25 -8.16
C ILE A 156 -0.84 3.54 -7.93
N TYR A 157 -1.85 3.78 -8.79
CA TYR A 157 -3.09 3.01 -8.80
C TYR A 157 -2.97 1.75 -9.66
N LYS A 158 -2.41 1.85 -10.88
CA LYS A 158 -2.36 0.75 -11.86
C LYS A 158 -1.39 -0.36 -11.47
N ASN A 159 -0.25 -0.01 -10.86
CA ASN A 159 0.85 -0.93 -10.63
C ASN A 159 0.87 -1.46 -9.20
N GLU A 160 1.27 -2.72 -9.05
CA GLU A 160 1.57 -3.33 -7.77
C GLU A 160 2.88 -2.76 -7.22
N ILE A 161 2.80 -1.95 -6.15
CA ILE A 161 3.97 -1.35 -5.49
C ILE A 161 4.66 -2.39 -4.62
N PHE A 162 3.91 -3.17 -3.86
CA PHE A 162 4.38 -4.17 -2.91
C PHE A 162 5.22 -3.55 -1.78
N GLY A 163 4.72 -2.46 -1.23
CA GLY A 163 5.37 -1.65 -0.20
C GLY A 163 4.34 -0.88 0.64
N PRO A 164 4.76 -0.16 1.69
CA PRO A 164 3.86 0.49 2.63
C PRO A 164 3.31 1.81 2.07
N VAL A 165 2.60 1.74 0.96
CA VAL A 165 1.98 2.87 0.26
C VAL A 165 0.50 2.61 0.10
N LEU A 166 -0.33 3.44 0.74
CA LEU A 166 -1.78 3.40 0.67
C LEU A 166 -2.29 4.58 -0.18
N SER A 167 -3.12 4.26 -1.17
CA SER A 167 -3.77 5.24 -2.05
C SER A 167 -5.24 5.39 -1.67
N VAL A 168 -5.71 6.63 -1.51
CA VAL A 168 -7.14 6.96 -1.36
C VAL A 168 -7.69 7.40 -2.70
N VAL A 169 -8.67 6.65 -3.21
CA VAL A 169 -9.42 6.96 -4.42
C VAL A 169 -10.85 7.26 -4.02
N ARG A 170 -11.26 8.51 -4.17
CA ARG A 170 -12.58 8.98 -3.73
C ARG A 170 -13.66 8.54 -4.71
N ALA A 171 -14.72 7.89 -4.22
CA ALA A 171 -15.91 7.54 -5.00
C ALA A 171 -17.09 8.42 -4.59
N GLN A 172 -17.94 8.82 -5.56
CA GLN A 172 -19.11 9.64 -5.26
C GLN A 172 -20.27 8.81 -4.67
N ASP A 173 -20.40 7.57 -5.13
CA ASP A 173 -21.45 6.64 -4.74
C ASP A 173 -20.95 5.18 -4.81
N TYR A 174 -21.83 4.24 -4.44
CA TYR A 174 -21.53 2.81 -4.45
C TYR A 174 -21.17 2.31 -5.87
N ASN A 175 -21.89 2.75 -6.89
CA ASN A 175 -21.68 2.26 -8.26
C ASN A 175 -20.30 2.69 -8.77
N SER A 176 -19.93 3.95 -8.55
CA SER A 176 -18.60 4.46 -8.91
C SER A 176 -17.47 3.77 -8.12
N ALA A 177 -17.73 3.33 -6.89
CA ALA A 177 -16.77 2.54 -6.14
C ALA A 177 -16.60 1.13 -6.71
N VAL A 178 -17.69 0.49 -7.14
CA VAL A 178 -17.66 -0.84 -7.78
C VAL A 178 -16.96 -0.80 -9.14
N ASP A 179 -17.15 0.28 -9.91
CA ASP A 179 -16.50 0.46 -11.22
C ASP A 179 -14.96 0.59 -11.14
N LEU A 180 -14.41 0.80 -9.95
CA LEU A 180 -12.96 0.82 -9.69
C LEU A 180 -12.37 -0.58 -9.44
N ILE A 181 -13.18 -1.59 -9.15
CA ILE A 181 -12.73 -2.94 -8.77
C ILE A 181 -12.82 -3.87 -9.97
#